data_160222963cc870a3f1b2f4573bdb2a0b
#
_entry.id   160222963cc870a3f1b2f4573bdb2a0b
#
_cell.length_a   1.000
_cell.length_b   1.000
_cell.length_c   1.000
_cell.angle_alpha   90.00
_cell.angle_beta   90.00
_cell.angle_gamma   90.00
#
_symmetry.space_group_name_H-M   'P 1'
#
loop_
_entity.id
_entity.type
_entity.pdbx_description
1 polymer ?
#
loop_
_entity_poly.entity_id
_entity_poly.type
_entity_poly.pdbx_seq_one_letter_code
_entity_poly.pdbx_strand_id
1 'polypeptide(L)'
;MSPYKKVLVCFNVVTNPTHTLLLSEFSFKPNKKQYDPKICQKCQQLVSSLMYLMIGSRPDIGFAVVKLAQQMANPSNNHYQVGLHLCRYLLATCRYWLVYNGSSNELLVAYSDFNWGQDHKHRKSTTGYFTMLAQGITFWLSHKQKSVALSFTEAEYMALSDCSHQLIWTSNLLSEIGFDVPVPHIYSDNLGSLFWSTNPVQEKRSKHIDICYHYVRDAIEDDKVKPYHIDGARNPADILTKNLGQVLFHQFCPLLGLEIL
;
A
#
# COMPACT_ATOMS: atom_id res chain seq x y z
N MET A 1 -0.26 21.15 -19.10
CA MET A 1 0.94 20.61 -18.42
C MET A 1 0.50 19.46 -17.53
N SER A 2 1.09 18.27 -17.66
CA SER A 2 0.68 17.10 -16.86
C SER A 2 0.89 17.34 -15.38
N PRO A 3 0.14 16.67 -14.47
CA PRO A 3 0.30 16.79 -13.01
C PRO A 3 1.74 16.54 -12.57
N TYR A 4 2.42 15.57 -13.16
CA TYR A 4 3.83 15.27 -12.91
C TYR A 4 4.75 16.46 -13.17
N LYS A 5 4.63 17.07 -14.36
CA LYS A 5 5.43 18.25 -14.73
C LYS A 5 5.21 19.41 -13.77
N LYS A 6 3.97 19.62 -13.31
CA LYS A 6 3.69 20.66 -12.31
C LYS A 6 4.44 20.42 -11.02
N VAL A 7 4.41 19.21 -10.46
CA VAL A 7 5.13 18.85 -9.23
C VAL A 7 6.63 19.03 -9.40
N LEU A 8 7.22 18.46 -10.48
CA LEU A 8 8.66 18.54 -10.73
C LEU A 8 9.16 19.99 -10.88
N VAL A 9 8.41 20.84 -11.58
CA VAL A 9 8.74 22.26 -11.75
C VAL A 9 8.61 23.03 -10.43
N CYS A 10 7.55 22.81 -9.65
CA CYS A 10 7.34 23.48 -8.36
C CYS A 10 8.48 23.23 -7.38
N PHE A 11 9.10 22.06 -7.40
CA PHE A 11 10.21 21.71 -6.50
C PHE A 11 11.59 21.77 -7.17
N ASN A 12 11.66 22.33 -8.37
CA ASN A 12 12.89 22.53 -9.15
C ASN A 12 13.68 21.21 -9.36
N VAL A 13 12.96 20.09 -9.55
CA VAL A 13 13.56 18.78 -9.82
C VAL A 13 13.48 18.49 -11.31
N VAL A 14 14.46 18.98 -12.07
CA VAL A 14 14.53 18.83 -13.53
C VAL A 14 15.76 18.04 -13.98
N THR A 15 16.64 17.69 -13.05
CA THR A 15 17.89 16.97 -13.31
C THR A 15 18.10 15.81 -12.34
N ASN A 16 19.05 14.94 -12.65
CA ASN A 16 19.44 13.78 -11.84
C ASN A 16 18.30 12.79 -11.54
N PRO A 17 17.67 12.20 -12.59
CA PRO A 17 16.68 11.16 -12.39
C PRO A 17 17.28 9.94 -11.67
N THR A 18 16.47 9.22 -10.91
CA THR A 18 16.86 8.00 -10.22
C THR A 18 15.82 6.90 -10.41
N HIS A 19 16.27 5.66 -10.53
CA HIS A 19 15.41 4.49 -10.65
C HIS A 19 15.16 3.77 -9.32
N THR A 20 15.71 4.28 -8.22
CA THR A 20 15.45 3.75 -6.87
C THR A 20 14.37 4.56 -6.18
N LEU A 21 13.38 3.89 -5.59
CA LEU A 21 12.32 4.57 -4.85
C LEU A 21 12.88 5.21 -3.57
N LEU A 22 13.62 4.45 -2.79
CA LEU A 22 14.25 4.89 -1.55
C LEU A 22 15.66 4.33 -1.46
N LEU A 23 16.59 5.13 -0.94
CA LEU A 23 17.93 4.67 -0.59
C LEU A 23 17.91 3.99 0.78
N SER A 24 18.74 2.99 0.98
CA SER A 24 18.87 2.26 2.26
C SER A 24 19.27 3.14 3.43
N GLU A 25 19.99 4.24 3.16
CA GLU A 25 20.42 5.24 4.15
C GLU A 25 19.31 6.18 4.60
N PHE A 26 18.17 6.24 3.88
CA PHE A 26 17.06 7.10 4.27
C PHE A 26 16.38 6.61 5.54
N SER A 27 16.26 7.51 6.49
CA SER A 27 15.65 7.26 7.78
C SER A 27 14.36 8.06 7.94
N PHE A 28 13.29 7.38 8.29
CA PHE A 28 12.01 7.98 8.68
C PHE A 28 11.90 8.18 10.21
N LYS A 29 13.03 8.26 10.92
CA LYS A 29 13.03 8.51 12.37
C LYS A 29 12.46 9.89 12.67
N PRO A 30 11.68 10.02 13.75
CA PRO A 30 11.13 11.30 14.19
C PRO A 30 12.24 12.34 14.39
N ASN A 31 11.95 13.58 13.96
CA ASN A 31 12.85 14.70 14.20
C ASN A 31 12.87 15.05 15.69
N LYS A 32 14.04 15.01 16.31
CA LYS A 32 14.26 15.40 17.72
C LYS A 32 14.67 16.86 17.89
N LYS A 33 14.90 17.58 16.78
CA LYS A 33 15.29 19.00 16.81
C LYS A 33 14.07 19.88 17.01
N GLN A 34 14.34 21.16 17.36
CA GLN A 34 13.31 22.17 17.46
C GLN A 34 12.52 22.30 16.15
N TYR A 35 11.23 22.59 16.27
CA TYR A 35 10.33 22.80 15.15
C TYR A 35 10.78 23.99 14.28
N ASP A 36 10.88 23.76 12.97
CA ASP A 36 11.19 24.80 11.97
C ASP A 36 9.98 24.99 11.04
N PRO A 37 9.25 26.12 11.15
CA PRO A 37 8.08 26.39 10.33
C PRO A 37 8.35 26.37 8.83
N LYS A 38 9.54 26.84 8.39
CA LYS A 38 9.91 26.91 6.97
C LYS A 38 10.12 25.53 6.38
N ILE A 39 10.82 24.65 7.10
CA ILE A 39 11.00 23.24 6.69
C ILE A 39 9.66 22.52 6.72
N CYS A 40 8.85 22.75 7.75
CA CYS A 40 7.52 22.14 7.86
C CYS A 40 6.64 22.48 6.67
N GLN A 41 6.51 23.76 6.32
CA GLN A 41 5.71 24.20 5.18
C GLN A 41 6.19 23.58 3.86
N LYS A 42 7.50 23.59 3.60
CA LYS A 42 8.09 22.99 2.39
C LYS A 42 7.81 21.49 2.31
N CYS A 43 7.98 20.77 3.42
CA CYS A 43 7.72 19.33 3.47
C CYS A 43 6.22 19.02 3.25
N GLN A 44 5.33 19.78 3.89
CA GLN A 44 3.88 19.60 3.73
C GLN A 44 3.43 19.84 2.28
N GLN A 45 3.91 20.89 1.64
CA GLN A 45 3.63 21.16 0.22
C GLN A 45 4.12 20.03 -0.69
N LEU A 46 5.35 19.55 -0.46
CA LEU A 46 5.95 18.48 -1.24
C LEU A 46 5.16 17.18 -1.06
N VAL A 47 4.92 16.77 0.19
CA VAL A 47 4.21 15.51 0.50
C VAL A 47 2.77 15.55 0.00
N SER A 48 2.05 16.66 0.13
CA SER A 48 0.68 16.81 -0.42
C SER A 48 0.67 16.63 -1.94
N SER A 49 1.67 17.19 -2.63
CA SER A 49 1.80 17.02 -4.09
C SER A 49 2.10 15.57 -4.49
N LEU A 50 2.95 14.88 -3.71
CA LEU A 50 3.25 13.46 -3.91
C LEU A 50 2.04 12.58 -3.59
N MET A 51 1.28 12.89 -2.54
CA MET A 51 0.02 12.20 -2.20
C MET A 51 -1.00 12.29 -3.34
N TYR A 52 -1.14 13.45 -3.96
CA TYR A 52 -2.03 13.64 -5.11
C TYR A 52 -1.66 12.68 -6.27
N LEU A 53 -0.37 12.57 -6.60
CA LEU A 53 0.10 11.64 -7.63
C LEU A 53 -0.06 10.17 -7.20
N MET A 54 0.24 9.87 -5.95
CA MET A 54 0.09 8.55 -5.36
C MET A 54 -1.35 8.05 -5.50
N ILE A 55 -2.34 8.86 -5.10
CA ILE A 55 -3.75 8.49 -5.12
C ILE A 55 -4.28 8.37 -6.55
N GLY A 56 -3.82 9.25 -7.46
CA GLY A 56 -4.39 9.33 -8.80
C GLY A 56 -3.85 8.30 -9.78
N SER A 57 -2.57 7.90 -9.69
CA SER A 57 -1.95 7.08 -10.75
C SER A 57 -0.61 6.43 -10.40
N ARG A 58 -0.10 6.58 -9.18
CA ARG A 58 1.23 6.06 -8.79
C ARG A 58 1.18 5.25 -7.51
N PRO A 59 0.60 4.04 -7.55
CA PRO A 59 0.58 3.12 -6.40
C PRO A 59 1.99 2.78 -5.89
N ASP A 60 2.96 2.73 -6.76
CA ASP A 60 4.36 2.39 -6.50
C ASP A 60 5.05 3.30 -5.47
N ILE A 61 4.69 4.58 -5.38
CA ILE A 61 5.24 5.50 -4.36
C ILE A 61 4.48 5.44 -3.03
N GLY A 62 3.45 4.62 -2.91
CA GLY A 62 2.51 4.59 -1.78
C GLY A 62 3.18 4.46 -0.43
N PHE A 63 4.02 3.46 -0.25
CA PHE A 63 4.76 3.23 0.99
C PHE A 63 5.61 4.45 1.40
N ALA A 64 6.41 4.97 0.48
CA ALA A 64 7.33 6.05 0.75
C ALA A 64 6.62 7.35 1.13
N VAL A 65 5.54 7.68 0.42
CA VAL A 65 4.73 8.88 0.68
C VAL A 65 4.02 8.78 2.03
N VAL A 66 3.46 7.63 2.37
CA VAL A 66 2.80 7.40 3.67
C VAL A 66 3.82 7.49 4.82
N LYS A 67 5.03 6.95 4.65
CA LYS A 67 6.10 7.08 5.66
C LYS A 67 6.52 8.54 5.87
N LEU A 68 6.64 9.33 4.80
CA LEU A 68 6.90 10.77 4.90
C LEU A 68 5.73 11.50 5.59
N ALA A 69 4.50 11.21 5.22
CA ALA A 69 3.31 11.85 5.79
C ALA A 69 3.23 11.67 7.32
N GLN A 70 3.68 10.54 7.85
CA GLN A 70 3.73 10.30 9.30
C GLN A 70 4.68 11.25 10.06
N GLN A 71 5.60 11.93 9.36
CA GLN A 71 6.58 12.84 9.97
C GLN A 71 6.21 14.31 9.82
N MET A 72 5.05 14.65 9.22
CA MET A 72 4.70 16.03 8.84
C MET A 72 4.36 16.96 10.01
N ALA A 73 4.19 16.43 11.22
CA ALA A 73 4.03 17.26 12.43
C ALA A 73 5.33 18.02 12.81
N ASN A 74 6.49 17.36 12.64
CA ASN A 74 7.81 17.98 12.87
C ASN A 74 8.85 17.37 11.92
N PRO A 75 8.81 17.70 10.61
CA PRO A 75 9.74 17.14 9.65
C PRO A 75 11.14 17.73 9.83
N SER A 76 12.14 16.97 9.38
CA SER A 76 13.54 17.41 9.30
C SER A 76 13.91 17.72 7.85
N ASN A 77 15.05 18.37 7.65
CA ASN A 77 15.62 18.54 6.32
C ASN A 77 15.89 17.19 5.62
N ASN A 78 16.22 16.14 6.37
CA ASN A 78 16.36 14.79 5.82
C ASN A 78 15.05 14.28 5.20
N HIS A 79 13.91 14.50 5.86
CA HIS A 79 12.58 14.13 5.30
C HIS A 79 12.29 14.91 4.00
N TYR A 80 12.70 16.18 3.93
CA TYR A 80 12.59 16.96 2.70
C TYR A 80 13.46 16.38 1.57
N GLN A 81 14.71 15.96 1.86
CA GLN A 81 15.59 15.32 0.86
C GLN A 81 15.02 13.98 0.36
N VAL A 82 14.39 13.17 1.24
CA VAL A 82 13.68 11.96 0.84
C VAL A 82 12.54 12.30 -0.14
N GLY A 83 11.76 13.34 0.13
CA GLY A 83 10.70 13.79 -0.77
C GLY A 83 11.25 14.27 -2.12
N LEU A 84 12.38 15.00 -2.15
CA LEU A 84 13.05 15.39 -3.41
C LEU A 84 13.58 14.15 -4.17
N HIS A 85 14.05 13.13 -3.47
CA HIS A 85 14.47 11.88 -4.10
C HIS A 85 13.29 11.18 -4.79
N LEU A 86 12.10 11.13 -4.15
CA LEU A 86 10.88 10.63 -4.79
C LEU A 86 10.52 11.44 -6.05
N CYS A 87 10.71 12.75 -6.05
CA CYS A 87 10.54 13.57 -7.25
C CYS A 87 11.53 13.16 -8.38
N ARG A 88 12.79 12.84 -8.05
CA ARG A 88 13.76 12.34 -9.05
C ARG A 88 13.37 10.96 -9.58
N TYR A 89 12.82 10.10 -8.73
CA TYR A 89 12.24 8.83 -9.17
C TYR A 89 11.06 9.06 -10.12
N LEU A 90 10.14 9.96 -9.79
CA LEU A 90 9.03 10.33 -10.67
C LEU A 90 9.50 10.94 -12.00
N LEU A 91 10.61 11.68 -11.99
CA LEU A 91 11.21 12.21 -13.21
C LEU A 91 11.73 11.06 -14.11
N ALA A 92 12.41 10.07 -13.53
CA ALA A 92 12.91 8.90 -14.25
C ALA A 92 11.78 8.02 -14.79
N THR A 93 10.66 7.95 -14.08
CA THR A 93 9.51 7.10 -14.38
C THR A 93 8.30 7.89 -14.89
N CYS A 94 8.52 9.04 -15.51
CA CYS A 94 7.44 9.91 -16.00
C CYS A 94 6.64 9.30 -17.18
N ARG A 95 7.14 8.21 -17.77
CA ARG A 95 6.49 7.42 -18.82
C ARG A 95 5.79 6.17 -18.28
N TYR A 96 5.66 6.01 -16.96
CA TYR A 96 4.87 4.93 -16.37
C TYR A 96 3.39 5.32 -16.42
N TRP A 97 2.57 4.40 -16.91
CA TRP A 97 1.12 4.54 -17.02
C TRP A 97 0.46 3.36 -16.33
N LEU A 98 -0.68 3.60 -15.70
CA LEU A 98 -1.57 2.51 -15.30
C LEU A 98 -2.30 2.01 -16.55
N VAL A 99 -2.12 0.73 -16.86
CA VAL A 99 -2.69 0.09 -18.03
C VAL A 99 -3.85 -0.80 -17.59
N TYR A 100 -4.97 -0.70 -18.30
CA TYR A 100 -6.18 -1.49 -18.12
C TYR A 100 -6.46 -2.25 -19.39
N ASN A 101 -6.03 -3.51 -19.47
CA ASN A 101 -6.12 -4.30 -20.72
C ASN A 101 -7.38 -5.19 -20.80
N GLY A 102 -8.06 -5.42 -19.68
CA GLY A 102 -9.31 -6.19 -19.64
C GLY A 102 -9.19 -7.68 -19.91
N SER A 103 -7.97 -8.23 -19.96
CA SER A 103 -7.71 -9.62 -20.38
C SER A 103 -7.35 -10.54 -19.21
N SER A 104 -8.24 -10.76 -18.26
CA SER A 104 -8.01 -11.68 -17.16
C SER A 104 -9.10 -12.74 -17.03
N ASN A 105 -8.70 -13.96 -16.69
CA ASN A 105 -9.62 -15.02 -16.28
C ASN A 105 -10.21 -14.77 -14.89
N GLU A 106 -9.53 -13.96 -14.06
CA GLU A 106 -9.97 -13.53 -12.74
C GLU A 106 -10.43 -12.07 -12.83
N LEU A 107 -11.74 -11.84 -12.72
CA LEU A 107 -12.33 -10.53 -12.90
C LEU A 107 -11.93 -9.58 -11.78
N LEU A 108 -12.05 -10.00 -10.53
CA LEU A 108 -11.77 -9.19 -9.34
C LEU A 108 -10.87 -9.96 -8.37
N VAL A 109 -9.68 -9.43 -8.12
CA VAL A 109 -8.69 -10.01 -7.20
C VAL A 109 -8.10 -8.95 -6.28
N ALA A 110 -7.56 -9.38 -5.15
CA ALA A 110 -6.82 -8.51 -4.25
C ALA A 110 -5.57 -9.20 -3.70
N TYR A 111 -4.59 -8.38 -3.32
CA TYR A 111 -3.36 -8.81 -2.65
C TYR A 111 -3.22 -8.04 -1.35
N SER A 112 -2.91 -8.73 -0.26
CA SER A 112 -2.67 -8.13 1.04
C SER A 112 -1.31 -8.52 1.59
N ASP A 113 -0.67 -7.59 2.29
CA ASP A 113 0.57 -7.77 3.03
C ASP A 113 0.58 -6.85 4.25
N PHE A 114 1.46 -7.14 5.19
CA PHE A 114 1.75 -6.27 6.31
C PHE A 114 3.23 -6.28 6.64
N ASN A 115 3.68 -5.24 7.34
CA ASN A 115 5.01 -5.20 7.88
C ASN A 115 4.96 -4.97 9.38
N TRP A 116 5.43 -5.98 10.15
CA TRP A 116 5.25 -6.03 11.59
C TRP A 116 6.16 -5.06 12.35
N GLY A 117 5.55 -4.25 13.24
CA GLY A 117 6.26 -3.49 14.27
C GLY A 117 7.29 -2.47 13.78
N GLN A 118 7.22 -2.02 12.52
CA GLN A 118 8.17 -1.04 11.94
C GLN A 118 8.19 0.32 12.66
N ASP A 119 7.12 0.68 13.33
CA ASP A 119 7.09 1.90 14.12
C ASP A 119 7.76 1.65 15.47
N HIS A 120 9.03 2.03 15.56
CA HIS A 120 9.83 1.89 16.78
C HIS A 120 9.22 2.59 18.02
N LYS A 121 8.37 3.61 17.83
CA LYS A 121 7.75 4.37 18.92
C LYS A 121 6.47 3.70 19.44
N HIS A 122 5.62 3.22 18.56
CA HIS A 122 4.30 2.71 18.91
C HIS A 122 4.12 1.22 18.58
N ARG A 123 5.14 0.56 18.04
CA ARG A 123 5.15 -0.88 17.68
C ARG A 123 4.01 -1.31 16.76
N LYS A 124 3.43 -0.35 16.03
CA LYS A 124 2.33 -0.59 15.11
C LYS A 124 2.85 -1.08 13.76
N SER A 125 2.11 -2.01 13.17
CA SER A 125 2.37 -2.57 11.84
C SER A 125 1.89 -1.64 10.74
N THR A 126 2.40 -1.85 9.53
CA THR A 126 1.91 -1.20 8.32
C THR A 126 1.15 -2.23 7.51
N THR A 127 -0.10 -1.96 7.16
CA THR A 127 -0.91 -2.73 6.22
C THR A 127 -0.74 -2.16 4.82
N GLY A 128 -0.61 -3.03 3.83
CA GLY A 128 -0.66 -2.71 2.41
C GLY A 128 -1.57 -3.68 1.68
N TYR A 129 -2.46 -3.17 0.86
CA TYR A 129 -3.26 -4.00 -0.03
C TYR A 129 -3.66 -3.24 -1.29
N PHE A 130 -4.02 -3.97 -2.31
CA PHE A 130 -4.60 -3.41 -3.52
C PHE A 130 -5.59 -4.39 -4.13
N THR A 131 -6.54 -3.85 -4.89
CA THR A 131 -7.50 -4.61 -5.68
C THR A 131 -7.27 -4.38 -7.17
N MET A 132 -7.52 -5.41 -7.96
CA MET A 132 -7.43 -5.37 -9.42
C MET A 132 -8.75 -5.83 -10.03
N LEU A 133 -9.19 -5.12 -11.06
CA LEU A 133 -10.30 -5.47 -11.91
C LEU A 133 -9.77 -5.77 -13.31
N ALA A 134 -9.94 -7.01 -13.77
CA ALA A 134 -9.48 -7.46 -15.08
C ALA A 134 -8.03 -7.04 -15.40
N GLN A 135 -7.11 -7.31 -14.45
CA GLN A 135 -5.67 -6.95 -14.46
C GLN A 135 -5.34 -5.46 -14.32
N GLY A 136 -6.32 -4.58 -14.19
CA GLY A 136 -6.07 -3.18 -13.87
C GLY A 136 -6.20 -2.90 -12.37
N ILE A 137 -5.22 -2.22 -11.77
CA ILE A 137 -5.31 -1.82 -10.37
C ILE A 137 -6.40 -0.76 -10.20
N THR A 138 -7.37 -0.99 -9.32
CA THR A 138 -8.51 -0.09 -9.10
C THR A 138 -8.46 0.62 -7.76
N PHE A 139 -7.87 -0.02 -6.77
CA PHE A 139 -7.72 0.56 -5.44
C PHE A 139 -6.40 0.09 -4.83
N TRP A 140 -5.75 0.95 -4.06
CA TRP A 140 -4.53 0.62 -3.30
C TRP A 140 -4.44 1.44 -2.03
N LEU A 141 -3.90 0.84 -0.99
CA LEU A 141 -3.74 1.47 0.30
C LEU A 141 -2.45 1.00 0.98
N SER A 142 -1.75 1.96 1.56
CA SER A 142 -0.70 1.72 2.54
C SER A 142 -1.03 2.55 3.77
N HIS A 143 -1.17 1.92 4.94
CA HIS A 143 -1.46 2.66 6.16
C HIS A 143 -0.89 1.98 7.41
N LYS A 144 -0.72 2.76 8.47
CA LYS A 144 -0.35 2.26 9.78
C LYS A 144 -1.58 1.70 10.49
N GLN A 145 -1.50 0.48 11.03
CA GLN A 145 -2.60 -0.14 11.77
C GLN A 145 -2.99 0.71 12.99
N LYS A 146 -4.28 0.75 13.29
CA LYS A 146 -4.83 1.55 14.42
C LYS A 146 -4.44 0.96 15.77
N SER A 147 -4.40 -0.36 15.88
CA SER A 147 -4.00 -1.13 17.08
C SER A 147 -2.61 -1.74 16.94
N VAL A 148 -2.07 -2.19 18.06
CA VAL A 148 -0.82 -2.96 18.10
C VAL A 148 -1.19 -4.43 18.06
N ALA A 149 -0.77 -5.14 17.03
CA ALA A 149 -0.91 -6.58 16.96
C ALA A 149 0.08 -7.26 17.91
N LEU A 150 -0.39 -8.24 18.67
CA LEU A 150 0.42 -8.99 19.64
C LEU A 150 1.25 -10.10 18.97
N SER A 151 0.85 -10.51 17.79
CA SER A 151 1.55 -11.51 16.98
C SER A 151 1.64 -11.09 15.51
N PHE A 152 2.53 -11.77 14.80
CA PHE A 152 2.67 -11.64 13.35
C PHE A 152 1.35 -11.99 12.64
N THR A 153 0.74 -13.12 13.02
CA THR A 153 -0.52 -13.61 12.45
C THR A 153 -1.69 -12.65 12.69
N GLU A 154 -1.75 -11.99 13.85
CA GLU A 154 -2.77 -10.95 14.10
C GLU A 154 -2.63 -9.74 13.17
N ALA A 155 -1.41 -9.26 12.97
CA ALA A 155 -1.17 -8.12 12.08
C ALA A 155 -1.56 -8.43 10.64
N GLU A 156 -1.27 -9.66 10.20
CA GLU A 156 -1.66 -10.15 8.87
C GLU A 156 -3.18 -10.26 8.75
N TYR A 157 -3.80 -10.82 9.78
CA TYR A 157 -5.25 -10.98 9.80
C TYR A 157 -5.99 -9.63 9.73
N MET A 158 -5.46 -8.61 10.38
CA MET A 158 -5.97 -7.24 10.28
C MET A 158 -5.82 -6.69 8.85
N ALA A 159 -4.70 -6.98 8.17
CA ALA A 159 -4.50 -6.60 6.79
C ALA A 159 -5.47 -7.33 5.85
N LEU A 160 -5.67 -8.62 6.08
CA LEU A 160 -6.66 -9.43 5.34
C LEU A 160 -8.08 -8.90 5.53
N SER A 161 -8.47 -8.51 6.75
CA SER A 161 -9.77 -7.93 7.06
C SER A 161 -9.99 -6.61 6.31
N ASP A 162 -9.02 -5.68 6.38
CA ASP A 162 -9.12 -4.39 5.69
C ASP A 162 -9.25 -4.57 4.16
N CYS A 163 -8.48 -5.50 3.61
CA CYS A 163 -8.52 -5.85 2.20
C CYS A 163 -9.87 -6.49 1.80
N SER A 164 -10.40 -7.40 2.63
CA SER A 164 -11.70 -8.06 2.39
C SER A 164 -12.84 -7.04 2.36
N HIS A 165 -12.85 -6.05 3.24
CA HIS A 165 -13.84 -4.98 3.23
C HIS A 165 -13.85 -4.23 1.89
N GLN A 166 -12.67 -3.83 1.40
CA GLN A 166 -12.55 -3.12 0.13
C GLN A 166 -12.96 -3.99 -1.06
N LEU A 167 -12.57 -5.27 -1.04
CA LEU A 167 -12.86 -6.21 -2.11
C LEU A 167 -14.36 -6.48 -2.23
N ILE A 168 -15.03 -6.74 -1.10
CA ILE A 168 -16.49 -6.98 -1.03
C ILE A 168 -17.23 -5.70 -1.45
N TRP A 169 -16.79 -4.53 -0.99
CA TRP A 169 -17.39 -3.26 -1.42
C TRP A 169 -17.31 -3.09 -2.94
N THR A 170 -16.15 -3.38 -3.55
CA THR A 170 -15.95 -3.29 -4.99
C THR A 170 -16.84 -4.31 -5.73
N SER A 171 -16.94 -5.55 -5.23
CA SER A 171 -17.82 -6.59 -5.79
C SER A 171 -19.28 -6.15 -5.78
N ASN A 172 -19.77 -5.63 -4.65
CA ASN A 172 -21.13 -5.14 -4.51
C ASN A 172 -21.42 -3.98 -5.49
N LEU A 173 -20.49 -3.02 -5.58
CA LEU A 173 -20.62 -1.90 -6.53
C LEU A 173 -20.73 -2.38 -7.97
N LEU A 174 -19.89 -3.32 -8.38
CA LEU A 174 -19.93 -3.90 -9.73
C LEU A 174 -21.26 -4.62 -9.98
N SER A 175 -21.77 -5.35 -9.00
CA SER A 175 -23.07 -6.04 -9.09
C SER A 175 -24.24 -5.04 -9.21
N GLU A 176 -24.22 -3.93 -8.45
CA GLU A 176 -25.23 -2.88 -8.53
C GLU A 176 -25.27 -2.17 -9.89
N ILE A 177 -24.15 -2.06 -10.58
CA ILE A 177 -24.09 -1.49 -11.94
C ILE A 177 -24.28 -2.53 -13.05
N GLY A 178 -24.66 -3.78 -12.67
CA GLY A 178 -25.11 -4.81 -13.59
C GLY A 178 -24.02 -5.76 -14.11
N PHE A 179 -22.82 -5.79 -13.49
CA PHE A 179 -21.82 -6.81 -13.79
C PHE A 179 -22.05 -8.07 -12.97
N ASP A 180 -21.97 -9.24 -13.61
CA ASP A 180 -21.90 -10.52 -12.92
C ASP A 180 -20.46 -10.74 -12.43
N VAL A 181 -20.26 -10.66 -11.12
CA VAL A 181 -18.93 -10.75 -10.49
C VAL A 181 -18.81 -12.11 -9.81
N PRO A 182 -17.95 -13.01 -10.32
CA PRO A 182 -17.61 -14.24 -9.60
C PRO A 182 -17.06 -13.92 -8.21
N VAL A 183 -17.11 -14.90 -7.29
CA VAL A 183 -16.57 -14.73 -5.94
C VAL A 183 -15.11 -14.25 -6.03
N PRO A 184 -14.79 -13.06 -5.53
CA PRO A 184 -13.47 -12.49 -5.70
C PRO A 184 -12.40 -13.19 -4.87
N HIS A 185 -11.16 -13.18 -5.37
CA HIS A 185 -10.03 -13.84 -4.75
C HIS A 185 -9.16 -12.85 -3.97
N ILE A 186 -8.68 -13.26 -2.80
CA ILE A 186 -7.72 -12.50 -2.01
C ILE A 186 -6.46 -13.34 -1.76
N TYR A 187 -5.30 -12.79 -2.12
CA TYR A 187 -4.01 -13.42 -1.98
C TYR A 187 -3.24 -12.85 -0.78
N SER A 188 -2.75 -13.73 0.09
CA SER A 188 -1.90 -13.42 1.24
C SER A 188 -0.80 -14.48 1.37
N ASP A 189 0.36 -14.10 1.88
CA ASP A 189 1.51 -15.01 2.06
C ASP A 189 1.55 -15.68 3.43
N ASN A 190 0.62 -15.35 4.33
CA ASN A 190 0.58 -15.95 5.66
C ASN A 190 -0.41 -17.11 5.77
N LEU A 191 0.12 -18.33 5.78
CA LEU A 191 -0.66 -19.55 5.98
C LEU A 191 -1.43 -19.57 7.32
N GLY A 192 -0.88 -18.95 8.38
CA GLY A 192 -1.54 -18.87 9.69
C GLY A 192 -2.80 -18.01 9.64
N SER A 193 -2.78 -16.87 8.96
CA SER A 193 -3.96 -16.02 8.79
C SER A 193 -5.02 -16.70 7.93
N LEU A 194 -4.62 -17.39 6.87
CA LEU A 194 -5.51 -18.19 6.03
C LEU A 194 -6.12 -19.35 6.81
N PHE A 195 -5.33 -20.07 7.60
CA PHE A 195 -5.83 -21.13 8.46
C PHE A 195 -6.86 -20.62 9.46
N TRP A 196 -6.62 -19.48 10.09
CA TRP A 196 -7.56 -18.88 11.03
C TRP A 196 -8.84 -18.37 10.35
N SER A 197 -8.77 -17.97 9.09
CA SER A 197 -9.94 -17.52 8.35
C SER A 197 -10.89 -18.68 7.97
N THR A 198 -10.36 -19.91 7.88
CA THR A 198 -11.11 -21.11 7.46
C THR A 198 -11.44 -22.06 8.61
N ASN A 199 -10.83 -21.89 9.79
CA ASN A 199 -11.01 -22.80 10.92
C ASN A 199 -11.42 -22.04 12.21
N PRO A 200 -12.39 -22.55 12.99
CA PRO A 200 -12.77 -21.96 14.26
C PRO A 200 -11.65 -22.16 15.30
N VAL A 201 -10.88 -21.12 15.58
CA VAL A 201 -9.87 -21.14 16.63
C VAL A 201 -10.36 -20.36 17.85
N GLN A 202 -10.49 -21.01 18.97
CA GLN A 202 -10.85 -20.39 20.27
C GLN A 202 -9.57 -19.89 20.97
N GLU A 203 -9.12 -18.69 20.68
CA GLU A 203 -8.09 -17.99 21.45
C GLU A 203 -8.67 -16.75 22.13
N LYS A 204 -8.16 -16.43 23.33
CA LYS A 204 -8.49 -15.16 24.02
C LYS A 204 -7.88 -14.00 23.25
N ARG A 205 -8.70 -13.24 22.52
CA ARG A 205 -8.30 -12.10 21.70
C ARG A 205 -8.83 -10.78 22.25
N SER A 206 -8.23 -9.67 21.84
CA SER A 206 -8.82 -8.36 22.09
C SER A 206 -10.09 -8.18 21.23
N LYS A 207 -11.10 -7.49 21.77
CA LYS A 207 -12.43 -7.34 21.15
C LYS A 207 -12.39 -6.86 19.68
N HIS A 208 -11.49 -5.97 19.31
CA HIS A 208 -11.41 -5.46 17.94
C HIS A 208 -10.79 -6.46 16.95
N ILE A 209 -9.90 -7.34 17.42
CA ILE A 209 -9.35 -8.43 16.61
C ILE A 209 -10.42 -9.51 16.42
N ASP A 210 -11.20 -9.75 17.45
CA ASP A 210 -12.33 -10.67 17.43
C ASP A 210 -13.38 -10.24 16.37
N ILE A 211 -13.72 -8.96 16.30
CA ILE A 211 -14.61 -8.41 15.26
C ILE A 211 -14.04 -8.64 13.83
N CYS A 212 -12.76 -8.35 13.60
CA CYS A 212 -12.12 -8.59 12.32
C CYS A 212 -12.17 -10.09 11.95
N TYR A 213 -11.92 -10.95 12.95
CA TYR A 213 -11.95 -12.39 12.79
C TYR A 213 -13.32 -12.90 12.34
N HIS A 214 -14.37 -12.51 13.05
CA HIS A 214 -15.73 -12.91 12.68
C HIS A 214 -16.11 -12.40 11.29
N TYR A 215 -15.79 -11.14 10.99
CA TYR A 215 -16.09 -10.55 9.69
C TYR A 215 -15.47 -11.32 8.52
N VAL A 216 -14.17 -11.64 8.58
CA VAL A 216 -13.49 -12.36 7.47
C VAL A 216 -14.03 -13.77 7.34
N ARG A 217 -14.26 -14.46 8.47
CA ARG A 217 -14.81 -15.80 8.47
C ARG A 217 -16.23 -15.82 7.88
N ASP A 218 -17.11 -14.94 8.34
CA ASP A 218 -18.47 -14.84 7.84
C ASP A 218 -18.48 -14.52 6.33
N ALA A 219 -17.56 -13.65 5.87
CA ALA A 219 -17.40 -13.34 4.45
C ALA A 219 -16.96 -14.55 3.60
N ILE A 220 -16.16 -15.46 4.18
CA ILE A 220 -15.74 -16.71 3.51
C ILE A 220 -16.87 -17.74 3.55
N GLU A 221 -17.53 -17.90 4.69
CA GLU A 221 -18.68 -18.83 4.86
C GLU A 221 -19.86 -18.45 3.94
N ASP A 222 -20.06 -17.13 3.71
CA ASP A 222 -21.07 -16.59 2.81
C ASP A 222 -20.64 -16.58 1.32
N ASP A 223 -19.50 -17.17 0.95
CA ASP A 223 -18.93 -17.14 -0.41
C ASP A 223 -18.75 -15.71 -0.97
N LYS A 224 -18.52 -14.70 -0.14
CA LYS A 224 -18.28 -13.31 -0.56
C LYS A 224 -16.83 -13.06 -0.96
N VAL A 225 -15.89 -13.88 -0.47
CA VAL A 225 -14.45 -13.80 -0.78
C VAL A 225 -13.80 -15.17 -0.61
N LYS A 226 -12.80 -15.49 -1.47
CA LYS A 226 -11.99 -16.71 -1.37
C LYS A 226 -10.54 -16.37 -1.11
N PRO A 227 -9.98 -16.76 0.05
CA PRO A 227 -8.57 -16.55 0.35
C PRO A 227 -7.69 -17.62 -0.30
N TYR A 228 -6.55 -17.19 -0.85
CA TYR A 228 -5.53 -18.04 -1.46
C TYR A 228 -4.15 -17.69 -0.91
N HIS A 229 -3.31 -18.70 -0.78
CA HIS A 229 -1.91 -18.51 -0.43
C HIS A 229 -1.08 -18.10 -1.66
N ILE A 230 -0.22 -17.12 -1.50
CA ILE A 230 0.83 -16.75 -2.43
C ILE A 230 2.19 -16.83 -1.72
N ASP A 231 3.23 -17.24 -2.43
CA ASP A 231 4.59 -17.17 -1.89
C ASP A 231 4.97 -15.70 -1.60
N GLY A 232 5.53 -15.43 -0.41
CA GLY A 232 5.92 -14.07 -0.01
C GLY A 232 6.89 -13.41 -0.99
N ALA A 233 7.78 -14.17 -1.63
CA ALA A 233 8.65 -13.65 -2.69
C ALA A 233 7.90 -13.20 -3.95
N ARG A 234 6.65 -13.57 -4.09
CA ARG A 234 5.77 -13.24 -5.22
C ARG A 234 4.63 -12.31 -4.86
N ASN A 235 4.48 -11.93 -3.57
CA ASN A 235 3.40 -11.06 -3.13
C ASN A 235 3.67 -9.59 -3.52
N PRO A 236 3.00 -9.05 -4.55
CA PRO A 236 3.27 -7.67 -4.99
C PRO A 236 2.76 -6.61 -4.00
N ALA A 237 1.94 -6.98 -2.99
CA ALA A 237 1.52 -6.06 -1.94
C ALA A 237 2.68 -5.60 -1.03
N ASP A 238 3.82 -6.30 -1.05
CA ASP A 238 5.08 -5.90 -0.40
C ASP A 238 5.52 -4.48 -0.76
N ILE A 239 5.24 -4.03 -2.00
CA ILE A 239 5.57 -2.68 -2.47
C ILE A 239 4.88 -1.58 -1.66
N LEU A 240 3.76 -1.90 -1.01
CA LEU A 240 2.97 -0.98 -0.19
C LEU A 240 3.34 -1.04 1.31
N THR A 241 4.18 -1.99 1.73
CA THR A 241 4.50 -2.22 3.14
C THR A 241 5.98 -2.14 3.47
N LYS A 242 6.87 -2.38 2.49
CA LYS A 242 8.31 -2.52 2.68
C LYS A 242 9.13 -1.60 1.76
N ASN A 243 10.32 -1.25 2.20
CA ASN A 243 11.32 -0.64 1.33
C ASN A 243 12.04 -1.76 0.58
N LEU A 244 11.59 -2.05 -0.63
CA LEU A 244 12.15 -3.13 -1.47
C LEU A 244 13.46 -2.69 -2.13
N GLY A 245 14.35 -3.65 -2.32
CA GLY A 245 15.51 -3.47 -3.18
C GLY A 245 15.09 -3.21 -4.64
N GLN A 246 15.94 -2.51 -5.40
CA GLN A 246 15.63 -2.04 -6.75
C GLN A 246 15.11 -3.15 -7.68
N VAL A 247 15.73 -4.33 -7.66
CA VAL A 247 15.36 -5.45 -8.54
C VAL A 247 13.92 -5.91 -8.28
N LEU A 248 13.59 -6.22 -7.02
CA LEU A 248 12.27 -6.70 -6.63
C LEU A 248 11.20 -5.62 -6.83
N PHE A 249 11.54 -4.36 -6.53
CA PHE A 249 10.66 -3.23 -6.75
C PHE A 249 10.25 -3.11 -8.21
N HIS A 250 11.21 -3.18 -9.15
CA HIS A 250 10.92 -3.12 -10.59
C HIS A 250 10.21 -4.36 -11.12
N GLN A 251 10.36 -5.52 -10.47
CA GLN A 251 9.59 -6.72 -10.80
C GLN A 251 8.11 -6.58 -10.42
N PHE A 252 7.82 -5.86 -9.32
CA PHE A 252 6.44 -5.69 -8.84
C PHE A 252 5.69 -4.53 -9.51
N CYS A 253 6.38 -3.51 -10.05
CA CYS A 253 5.71 -2.41 -10.73
C CYS A 253 4.75 -2.85 -11.86
N PRO A 254 5.14 -3.75 -12.78
CA PRO A 254 4.22 -4.27 -13.80
C PRO A 254 3.03 -5.04 -13.22
N LEU A 255 3.22 -5.75 -12.09
CA LEU A 255 2.15 -6.47 -11.41
C LEU A 255 1.10 -5.53 -10.78
N LEU A 256 1.43 -4.24 -10.60
CA LEU A 256 0.49 -3.17 -10.25
C LEU A 256 -0.16 -2.54 -11.50
N GLY A 257 0.09 -3.06 -12.69
CA GLY A 257 -0.38 -2.47 -13.94
C GLY A 257 0.41 -1.22 -14.39
N LEU A 258 1.60 -0.98 -13.83
CA LEU A 258 2.47 0.12 -14.25
C LEU A 258 3.37 -0.32 -15.40
N GLU A 259 3.15 0.24 -16.58
CA GLU A 259 3.91 -0.07 -17.79
C GLU A 259 4.52 1.19 -18.42
N ILE A 260 5.56 0.99 -19.23
CA ILE A 260 6.21 2.06 -19.99
C ILE A 260 5.55 2.08 -21.37
N LEU A 261 4.90 3.18 -21.71
CA LEU A 261 4.33 3.45 -23.01
C LEU A 261 5.23 4.39 -23.83
#